data_1c978cc65bd7b72c459abf8dec7cd8f9
#
_entry.id   1c978cc65bd7b72c459abf8dec7cd8f9
#
_cell.length_a   1.000
_cell.length_b   1.000
_cell.length_c   1.000
_cell.angle_alpha   90.00
_cell.angle_beta   90.00
_cell.angle_gamma   90.00
#
_symmetry.space_group_name_H-M   'P 1'
#
loop_
_entity.id
_entity.type
_entity.pdbx_description
1 polymer ?
#
loop_
_entity_poly.entity_id
_entity_poly.type
_entity_poly.pdbx_seq_one_letter_code
_entity_poly.pdbx_strand_id
1 'polypeptide(L)'
;NIIVMSEGEVVQAGTPKELFERPNTTFVGYFIGSPAMNLFESEAISDNSVKINNSIIKTNTNLTSLKNKKVKLGIRSEFIKIADNQKNNLLDVNVDKVEDLGNYKLLTAKMGNLTIKSKINRDTEVPLSNAKLHIPAEKCCVYSDEKLI
;
A
#
# COMPACT_ATOMS: atom_id res chain seq x y z
N ASN A 1 -9.37 -18.92 12.74
CA ASN A 1 -9.90 -17.62 12.30
C ASN A 1 -9.55 -16.54 13.32
N ILE A 2 -9.36 -15.33 12.81
CA ILE A 2 -9.12 -14.13 13.62
C ILE A 2 -10.37 -13.27 13.56
N ILE A 3 -10.72 -12.68 14.69
CA ILE A 3 -11.83 -11.72 14.77
C ILE A 3 -11.23 -10.38 15.21
N VAL A 4 -11.46 -9.35 14.42
CA VAL A 4 -11.08 -7.97 14.76
C VAL A 4 -12.33 -7.26 15.25
N MET A 5 -12.23 -6.66 16.42
CA MET A 5 -13.33 -5.93 17.04
C MET A 5 -12.94 -4.48 17.29
N SER A 6 -13.91 -3.59 17.19
CA SER A 6 -13.77 -2.19 17.56
C SER A 6 -15.08 -1.73 18.18
N GLU A 7 -14.98 -1.04 19.32
CA GLU A 7 -16.14 -0.49 20.04
C GLU A 7 -17.23 -1.53 20.35
N GLY A 8 -16.80 -2.77 20.64
CA GLY A 8 -17.72 -3.87 20.97
C GLY A 8 -18.35 -4.57 19.76
N GLU A 9 -18.02 -4.14 18.55
CA GLU A 9 -18.55 -4.74 17.32
C GLU A 9 -17.48 -5.50 16.55
N VAL A 10 -17.88 -6.54 15.83
CA VAL A 10 -16.98 -7.28 14.93
C VAL A 10 -16.83 -6.48 13.64
N VAL A 11 -15.59 -6.04 13.37
CA VAL A 11 -15.25 -5.30 12.16
C VAL A 11 -14.93 -6.23 11.01
N GLN A 12 -14.17 -7.29 11.29
CA GLN A 12 -13.85 -8.32 10.31
C GLN A 12 -13.52 -9.63 11.01
N ALA A 13 -13.92 -10.73 10.41
CA ALA A 13 -13.53 -12.08 10.81
C ALA A 13 -13.05 -12.84 9.58
N GLY A 14 -12.01 -13.65 9.74
CA GLY A 14 -11.48 -14.45 8.63
C GLY A 14 -10.15 -15.09 8.97
N THR A 15 -9.50 -15.63 7.96
CA THR A 15 -8.16 -16.21 8.12
C THR A 15 -7.12 -15.08 8.29
N PRO A 16 -5.95 -15.39 8.92
CA PRO A 16 -4.86 -14.41 8.97
C PRO A 16 -4.49 -13.82 7.62
N LYS A 17 -4.49 -14.65 6.58
CA LYS A 17 -4.16 -14.22 5.22
C LYS A 17 -5.18 -13.21 4.67
N GLU A 18 -6.47 -13.49 4.85
CA GLU A 18 -7.53 -12.59 4.38
C GLU A 18 -7.46 -11.23 5.08
N LEU A 19 -7.31 -11.22 6.41
CA LEU A 19 -7.21 -9.98 7.17
C LEU A 19 -5.96 -9.18 6.80
N PHE A 20 -4.86 -9.86 6.49
CA PHE A 20 -3.60 -9.23 6.13
C PHE A 20 -3.61 -8.70 4.69
N GLU A 21 -3.97 -9.54 3.72
CA GLU A 21 -3.88 -9.16 2.30
C GLU A 21 -5.04 -8.30 1.82
N ARG A 22 -6.24 -8.51 2.37
CA ARG A 22 -7.46 -7.82 1.95
C ARG A 22 -8.31 -7.36 3.14
N PRO A 23 -7.79 -6.43 3.93
CA PRO A 23 -8.57 -5.88 5.05
C PRO A 23 -9.80 -5.15 4.51
N ASN A 24 -10.95 -5.41 5.13
CA ASN A 24 -12.24 -4.86 4.68
C ASN A 24 -12.39 -3.37 4.95
N THR A 25 -11.60 -2.83 5.87
CA THR A 25 -11.60 -1.41 6.20
C THR A 25 -10.18 -0.90 6.35
N THR A 26 -10.01 0.41 6.23
CA THR A 26 -8.73 1.05 6.50
C THR A 26 -8.30 0.84 7.95
N PHE A 27 -9.24 0.76 8.89
CA PHE A 27 -8.95 0.46 10.29
C PHE A 27 -8.25 -0.90 10.44
N VAL A 28 -8.79 -1.95 9.84
CA VAL A 28 -8.17 -3.30 9.90
C VAL A 28 -6.82 -3.28 9.21
N GLY A 29 -6.69 -2.62 8.07
CA GLY A 29 -5.42 -2.48 7.35
C GLY A 29 -4.35 -1.80 8.17
N TYR A 30 -4.72 -0.77 8.90
CA TYR A 30 -3.81 -0.04 9.78
C TYR A 30 -3.48 -0.84 11.05
N PHE A 31 -4.47 -1.47 11.65
CA PHE A 31 -4.33 -2.15 12.95
C PHE A 31 -3.60 -3.48 12.85
N ILE A 32 -3.82 -4.26 11.78
CA ILE A 32 -3.20 -5.56 11.59
C ILE A 32 -1.89 -5.40 10.80
N GLY A 33 -0.82 -5.93 11.34
CA GLY A 33 0.51 -5.94 10.71
C GLY A 33 1.45 -4.88 11.25
N SER A 34 2.74 -5.14 11.08
CA SER A 34 3.81 -4.22 11.50
C SER A 34 4.92 -4.24 10.43
N PRO A 35 5.17 -3.10 9.77
CA PRO A 35 4.42 -1.85 9.88
C PRO A 35 2.98 -1.97 9.39
N ALA A 36 2.18 -0.97 9.72
CA ALA A 36 0.81 -0.87 9.23
C ALA A 36 0.77 -0.80 7.69
N MET A 37 -0.39 -1.15 7.11
CA MET A 37 -0.60 -0.99 5.67
C MET A 37 -0.35 0.46 5.25
N ASN A 38 0.34 0.66 4.13
CA ASN A 38 0.40 1.97 3.51
C ASN A 38 -0.98 2.34 2.99
N LEU A 39 -1.45 3.53 3.34
CA LEU A 39 -2.73 4.06 2.88
C LEU A 39 -2.47 5.43 2.27
N PHE A 40 -2.74 5.57 0.98
CA PHE A 40 -2.46 6.78 0.22
C PHE A 40 -3.76 7.44 -0.22
N GLU A 41 -3.90 8.73 0.08
CA GLU A 41 -4.94 9.56 -0.52
C GLU A 41 -4.75 9.56 -2.04
N SER A 42 -5.81 9.25 -2.76
CA SER A 42 -5.75 9.00 -4.20
C SER A 42 -7.04 9.49 -4.87
N GLU A 43 -7.02 9.52 -6.18
CA GLU A 43 -8.21 9.78 -6.99
C GLU A 43 -8.34 8.68 -8.03
N ALA A 44 -9.53 8.10 -8.14
CA ALA A 44 -9.84 7.15 -9.21
C ALA A 44 -9.96 7.92 -10.53
N ILE A 45 -9.10 7.62 -11.49
CA ILE A 45 -9.02 8.37 -12.76
C ILE A 45 -9.52 7.58 -13.98
N SER A 46 -9.71 6.27 -13.82
CA SER A 46 -10.20 5.40 -14.87
C SER A 46 -10.92 4.20 -14.27
N ASP A 47 -11.26 3.23 -15.08
CA ASP A 47 -11.96 2.01 -14.62
C ASP A 47 -11.12 1.16 -13.67
N ASN A 48 -9.80 1.34 -13.65
CA ASN A 48 -8.90 0.49 -12.86
C ASN A 48 -7.64 1.21 -12.36
N SER A 49 -7.54 2.52 -12.52
CA SER A 49 -6.33 3.26 -12.12
C SER A 49 -6.64 4.36 -11.13
N VAL A 50 -5.71 4.58 -10.22
CA VAL A 50 -5.74 5.71 -9.29
C VAL A 50 -4.52 6.60 -9.52
N LYS A 51 -4.66 7.87 -9.16
CA LYS A 51 -3.58 8.84 -9.20
C LYS A 51 -3.16 9.18 -7.78
N ILE A 52 -1.88 9.01 -7.48
CA ILE A 52 -1.25 9.39 -6.22
C ILE A 52 -0.22 10.47 -6.56
N ASN A 53 -0.45 11.71 -6.12
CA ASN A 53 0.34 12.86 -6.58
C ASN A 53 0.40 12.88 -8.12
N ASN A 54 1.57 12.73 -8.71
CA ASN A 54 1.74 12.69 -10.17
C ASN A 54 1.91 11.27 -10.74
N SER A 55 1.77 10.25 -9.88
CA SER A 55 1.96 8.86 -10.28
C SER A 55 0.62 8.18 -10.54
N ILE A 56 0.56 7.40 -11.59
CA ILE A 56 -0.62 6.61 -11.96
C ILE A 56 -0.35 5.16 -11.62
N ILE A 57 -1.24 4.59 -10.79
CA ILE A 57 -1.14 3.20 -10.34
C ILE A 57 -2.35 2.44 -10.86
N LYS A 58 -2.08 1.43 -11.66
CA LYS A 58 -3.10 0.49 -12.14
C LYS A 58 -3.37 -0.56 -11.07
N THR A 59 -4.63 -0.85 -10.85
CA THR A 59 -5.09 -1.85 -9.89
C THR A 59 -5.90 -2.95 -10.59
N ASN A 60 -6.24 -4.01 -9.87
CA ASN A 60 -7.17 -5.03 -10.35
C ASN A 60 -8.61 -4.79 -9.86
N THR A 61 -8.88 -3.64 -9.28
CA THR A 61 -10.20 -3.28 -8.77
C THR A 61 -11.00 -2.54 -9.83
N ASN A 62 -12.29 -2.86 -9.97
CA ASN A 62 -13.18 -2.13 -10.83
C ASN A 62 -13.58 -0.81 -10.17
N LEU A 63 -13.15 0.31 -10.73
CA LEU A 63 -13.35 1.66 -10.22
C LEU A 63 -14.35 2.47 -11.05
N THR A 64 -15.10 1.84 -11.93
CA THR A 64 -15.99 2.52 -12.89
C THR A 64 -16.98 3.46 -12.19
N SER A 65 -17.58 3.01 -11.06
CA SER A 65 -18.54 3.81 -10.30
C SER A 65 -17.91 4.93 -9.47
N LEU A 66 -16.58 4.93 -9.33
CA LEU A 66 -15.83 5.87 -8.50
C LEU A 66 -14.96 6.83 -9.31
N LYS A 67 -15.06 6.79 -10.63
CA LYS A 67 -14.26 7.63 -11.51
C LYS A 67 -14.38 9.11 -11.12
N ASN A 68 -13.23 9.77 -11.01
CA ASN A 68 -13.07 11.15 -10.56
C ASN A 68 -13.43 11.39 -9.08
N LYS A 69 -13.57 10.33 -8.29
CA LYS A 69 -13.82 10.43 -6.86
C LYS A 69 -12.56 10.14 -6.06
N LYS A 70 -12.50 10.70 -4.85
CA LYS A 70 -11.40 10.43 -3.91
C LYS A 70 -11.55 9.03 -3.33
N VAL A 71 -10.43 8.31 -3.30
CA VAL A 71 -10.31 6.97 -2.72
C VAL A 71 -9.00 6.89 -1.95
N LYS A 72 -8.81 5.81 -1.20
CA LYS A 72 -7.50 5.49 -0.62
C LYS A 72 -6.97 4.22 -1.26
N LEU A 73 -5.70 4.25 -1.67
CA LEU A 73 -4.99 3.05 -2.10
C LEU A 73 -4.26 2.45 -0.90
N GLY A 74 -4.54 1.19 -0.60
CA GLY A 74 -3.85 0.44 0.44
C GLY A 74 -2.94 -0.61 -0.14
N ILE A 75 -1.73 -0.70 0.40
CA ILE A 75 -0.79 -1.77 0.05
C ILE A 75 0.14 -2.07 1.21
N ARG A 76 0.37 -3.35 1.46
CA ARG A 76 1.31 -3.79 2.50
C ARG A 76 2.75 -3.49 2.10
N SER A 77 3.55 -3.14 3.09
CA SER A 77 4.96 -2.83 2.88
C SER A 77 5.77 -3.99 2.27
N GLU A 78 5.36 -5.23 2.52
CA GLU A 78 5.99 -6.42 1.95
C GLU A 78 5.87 -6.51 0.44
N PHE A 79 4.84 -5.89 -0.12
CA PHE A 79 4.56 -5.96 -1.56
C PHE A 79 5.15 -4.79 -2.34
N ILE A 80 5.56 -3.73 -1.67
CA ILE A 80 6.27 -2.62 -2.29
C ILE A 80 7.75 -2.99 -2.39
N LYS A 81 8.29 -2.96 -3.59
CA LYS A 81 9.68 -3.34 -3.85
C LYS A 81 10.40 -2.24 -4.63
N ILE A 82 11.71 -2.21 -4.50
CA ILE A 82 12.55 -1.38 -5.36
C ILE A 82 12.35 -1.87 -6.79
N ALA A 83 12.05 -0.94 -7.71
CA ALA A 83 11.82 -1.29 -9.11
C ALA A 83 13.10 -1.85 -9.72
N ASP A 84 12.93 -2.92 -10.51
CA ASP A 84 14.00 -3.55 -11.27
C ASP A 84 13.85 -3.16 -12.74
N ASN A 85 12.98 -3.84 -13.47
CA ASN A 85 12.74 -3.54 -14.89
C ASN A 85 11.27 -3.24 -15.20
N GLN A 86 10.44 -3.05 -14.17
CA GLN A 86 9.05 -2.68 -14.35
C GLN A 86 8.95 -1.29 -14.98
N LYS A 87 7.99 -1.10 -15.89
CA LYS A 87 7.75 0.16 -16.60
C LYS A 87 6.50 0.89 -16.12
N ASN A 88 5.62 0.21 -15.38
CA ASN A 88 4.36 0.73 -14.88
C ASN A 88 4.29 0.59 -13.37
N ASN A 89 3.35 1.29 -12.76
CA ASN A 89 3.10 1.25 -11.32
C ASN A 89 4.36 1.62 -10.51
N LEU A 90 4.98 2.72 -10.90
CA LEU A 90 6.19 3.21 -10.28
C LEU A 90 5.91 4.48 -9.49
N LEU A 91 6.51 4.56 -8.30
CA LEU A 91 6.56 5.77 -7.49
C LEU A 91 7.99 6.28 -7.45
N ASP A 92 8.20 7.53 -7.85
CA ASP A 92 9.48 8.20 -7.68
C ASP A 92 9.56 8.79 -6.28
N VAL A 93 10.50 8.31 -5.49
CA VAL A 93 10.60 8.65 -4.07
C VAL A 93 11.99 9.12 -3.70
N ASN A 94 12.07 9.85 -2.58
CA ASN A 94 13.32 10.15 -1.91
C ASN A 94 13.47 9.22 -0.72
N VAL A 95 14.59 8.52 -0.65
CA VAL A 95 14.89 7.65 0.48
C VAL A 95 15.20 8.51 1.70
N ASP A 96 14.40 8.31 2.75
CA ASP A 96 14.58 9.02 4.02
C ASP A 96 15.52 8.24 4.94
N LYS A 97 15.24 6.95 5.13
CA LYS A 97 16.12 6.07 5.93
C LYS A 97 15.92 4.60 5.57
N VAL A 98 16.94 3.82 5.89
CA VAL A 98 16.92 2.36 5.76
C VAL A 98 17.35 1.77 7.09
N GLU A 99 16.50 0.91 7.67
CA GLU A 99 16.77 0.24 8.93
C GLU A 99 16.99 -1.25 8.68
N ASP A 100 18.15 -1.78 9.08
CA ASP A 100 18.40 -3.22 9.06
C ASP A 100 17.85 -3.83 10.35
N LEU A 101 16.77 -4.61 10.22
CA LEU A 101 16.10 -5.24 11.36
C LEU A 101 16.51 -6.71 11.54
N GLY A 102 17.56 -7.13 10.87
CA GLY A 102 18.14 -8.47 11.01
C GLY A 102 17.65 -9.44 9.93
N ASN A 103 16.37 -9.65 9.83
CA ASN A 103 15.75 -10.53 8.84
C ASN A 103 15.25 -9.82 7.59
N TYR A 104 15.11 -8.51 7.63
CA TYR A 104 14.75 -7.66 6.49
C TYR A 104 15.22 -6.23 6.72
N LYS A 105 15.22 -5.42 5.68
CA LYS A 105 15.41 -3.98 5.78
C LYS A 105 14.07 -3.26 5.66
N LEU A 106 13.86 -2.25 6.49
CA LEU A 106 12.70 -1.37 6.38
C LEU A 106 13.13 -0.06 5.75
N LEU A 107 12.65 0.16 4.54
CA LEU A 107 12.85 1.40 3.81
C LEU A 107 11.73 2.37 4.16
N THR A 108 12.11 3.58 4.57
CA THR A 108 11.20 4.72 4.70
C THR A 108 11.53 5.72 3.59
N ALA A 109 10.55 6.04 2.79
CA ALA A 109 10.72 6.96 1.67
C ALA A 109 9.65 8.05 1.70
N LYS A 110 9.93 9.15 1.01
CA LYS A 110 9.03 10.30 0.89
C LYS A 110 8.71 10.57 -0.57
N MET A 111 7.44 10.88 -0.82
CA MET A 111 6.96 11.40 -2.10
C MET A 111 6.04 12.57 -1.79
N GLY A 112 6.56 13.80 -1.91
CA GLY A 112 5.87 14.99 -1.41
C GLY A 112 5.60 14.87 0.09
N ASN A 113 4.35 14.99 0.50
CA ASN A 113 3.93 14.85 1.91
C ASN A 113 3.66 13.41 2.33
N LEU A 114 3.78 12.45 1.41
CA LEU A 114 3.49 11.05 1.68
C LEU A 114 4.72 10.34 2.22
N THR A 115 4.52 9.53 3.24
CA THR A 115 5.53 8.60 3.76
C THR A 115 5.18 7.19 3.31
N ILE A 116 6.17 6.49 2.77
CA ILE A 116 6.01 5.15 2.23
C ILE A 116 6.93 4.21 2.99
N LYS A 117 6.39 3.09 3.45
CA LYS A 117 7.17 2.03 4.11
C LYS A 117 7.24 0.82 3.18
N SER A 118 8.44 0.28 3.00
CA SER A 118 8.67 -0.92 2.21
C SER A 118 9.56 -1.90 2.97
N LYS A 119 9.10 -3.13 3.11
CA LYS A 119 9.95 -4.22 3.58
C LYS A 119 10.68 -4.82 2.40
N ILE A 120 11.99 -4.79 2.44
CA ILE A 120 12.84 -5.30 1.38
C ILE A 120 13.75 -6.40 1.90
N ASN A 121 14.20 -7.25 0.99
CA ASN A 121 15.16 -8.29 1.33
C ASN A 121 16.44 -7.64 1.88
N ARG A 122 16.99 -8.24 2.93
CA ARG A 122 18.19 -7.74 3.60
C ARG A 122 19.38 -7.60 2.65
N ASP A 123 19.47 -8.46 1.65
CA ASP A 123 20.58 -8.48 0.68
C ASP A 123 20.39 -7.46 -0.46
N THR A 124 19.25 -6.79 -0.53
CA THR A 124 18.97 -5.79 -1.56
C THR A 124 19.74 -4.51 -1.24
N GLU A 125 20.46 -3.99 -2.22
CA GLU A 125 21.07 -2.66 -2.12
C GLU A 125 19.99 -1.59 -2.32
N VAL A 126 20.02 -0.58 -1.46
CA VAL A 126 19.06 0.52 -1.49
C VAL A 126 19.81 1.79 -1.90
N PRO A 127 19.37 2.51 -2.94
CA PRO A 127 19.90 3.83 -3.23
C PRO A 127 19.77 4.76 -2.02
N LEU A 128 20.76 5.59 -1.78
CA LEU A 128 20.79 6.50 -0.62
C LEU A 128 20.07 7.82 -0.88
N SER A 129 19.57 8.06 -2.08
CA SER A 129 18.91 9.30 -2.46
C SER A 129 17.56 9.02 -3.10
N ASN A 130 17.51 8.98 -4.42
CA ASN A 130 16.28 8.76 -5.17
C ASN A 130 16.12 7.28 -5.52
N ALA A 131 14.91 6.80 -5.48
CA ALA A 131 14.57 5.43 -5.86
C ALA A 131 13.23 5.40 -6.57
N LYS A 132 13.02 4.34 -7.35
CA LYS A 132 11.71 4.00 -7.90
C LYS A 132 11.19 2.78 -7.18
N LEU A 133 9.97 2.88 -6.63
CA LEU A 133 9.30 1.77 -5.97
C LEU A 133 8.21 1.24 -6.89
N HIS A 134 8.10 -0.07 -6.98
CA HIS A 134 7.07 -0.74 -7.76
C HIS A 134 5.94 -1.21 -6.86
N ILE A 135 4.71 -0.94 -7.29
CA ILE A 135 3.48 -1.35 -6.62
C ILE A 135 2.75 -2.35 -7.53
N PRO A 136 2.74 -3.66 -7.18
CA PRO A 136 2.03 -4.64 -8.01
C PRO A 136 0.52 -4.42 -7.96
N ALA A 137 -0.11 -4.39 -9.13
CA ALA A 137 -1.55 -4.12 -9.27
C ALA A 137 -2.42 -5.11 -8.49
N GLU A 138 -2.04 -6.39 -8.49
CA GLU A 138 -2.78 -7.47 -7.83
C GLU A 138 -2.74 -7.40 -6.30
N LYS A 139 -1.84 -6.61 -5.74
CA LYS A 139 -1.70 -6.43 -4.28
C LYS A 139 -2.32 -5.14 -3.78
N CYS A 140 -2.83 -4.31 -4.68
CA CYS A 140 -3.51 -3.07 -4.31
C CYS A 140 -4.90 -3.34 -3.74
N CYS A 141 -5.24 -2.62 -2.68
CA CYS A 141 -6.60 -2.53 -2.16
C CYS A 141 -7.08 -1.10 -2.34
N VAL A 142 -8.32 -0.93 -2.79
CA VAL A 142 -8.91 0.41 -2.93
C VAL A 142 -10.05 0.55 -1.95
N TYR A 143 -10.07 1.65 -1.22
CA TYR A 143 -11.06 1.96 -0.20
C TYR A 143 -11.84 3.21 -0.58
N SER A 144 -13.15 3.12 -0.45
CA SER A 144 -14.07 4.26 -0.55
C SER A 144 -14.83 4.38 0.76
N ASP A 145 -14.83 5.57 1.37
CA ASP A 145 -15.43 5.79 2.70
C ASP A 145 -14.90 4.76 3.73
N GLU A 146 -13.59 4.53 3.72
CA GLU A 146 -12.88 3.63 4.64
C GLU A 146 -13.20 2.14 4.46
N LYS A 147 -13.98 1.77 3.42
CA LYS A 147 -14.39 0.39 3.14
C LYS A 147 -13.79 -0.13 1.84
N LEU A 148 -13.36 -1.39 1.86
CA LEU A 148 -12.84 -2.07 0.68
C LEU A 148 -13.89 -2.18 -0.42
N ILE A 149 -13.47 -1.85 -1.63
CA ILE A 149 -14.27 -1.97 -2.84
C ILE A 149 -14.07 -3.35 -3.46
#